data_201aafe06fecb34033e5a0cb3ecf3aa5
#
_entry.id   201aafe06fecb34033e5a0cb3ecf3aa5
#
_cell.length_a   1.000
_cell.length_b   1.000
_cell.length_c   1.000
_cell.angle_alpha   90.00
_cell.angle_beta   90.00
_cell.angle_gamma   90.00
#
_symmetry.space_group_name_H-M   'P 1'
#
loop_
_entity.id
_entity.type
_entity.pdbx_description
1 polymer ?
#
loop_
_entity_poly.entity_id
_entity_poly.type
_entity_poly.pdbx_seq_one_letter_code
_entity_poly.pdbx_strand_id
1 'polypeptide(L)'
;MARFTLPRDLYHGPHALEALKTLPGKRAMICVGGGSMKRFGFLDRAEAYLKEAGMEVELFEGIEPDPSVETVMKGAAAMEKFQPDWIVAIGGGSPIDAAKAMWIKYEYPDITFEDMCKVIGIPPLRRKAHFCAISSTSGTATEVTAFSIITDYQKGIKYPIADFEITPDVAIVDPELAHTMPKKLVAHTGMDAMTHAIEAYVSTANCDFTDPLALHAIEMIQADLVGSYNGDMDKRDAMHNAQCLAGMAFSNALLGIVHSMAHKTGAAFADYGAHIIHGAANAMYLPKVIAYNAKDPTAKARYGVIADKMHLGGENDDEKVALLIQYLRGMNDDLNIPHCIGHYGPDSYPAEQGFVPENVFLERLPEIAKNAIADACTGSNPRQPTQEEMEKLLKCCYYDTEVDF
;
A
#
# COMPACT_ATOMS: atom_id res chain seq x y z
N MET A 1 -4.63 6.00 25.04
CA MET A 1 -5.53 6.93 24.31
C MET A 1 -5.40 6.59 22.84
N ALA A 2 -6.50 6.27 22.18
CA ALA A 2 -6.50 6.02 20.73
C ALA A 2 -6.38 7.35 19.97
N ARG A 3 -5.66 7.33 18.83
CA ARG A 3 -5.47 8.50 17.96
C ARG A 3 -5.93 8.14 16.55
N PHE A 4 -6.69 9.04 15.92
CA PHE A 4 -7.07 8.98 14.52
C PHE A 4 -6.43 10.16 13.80
N THR A 5 -5.65 9.91 12.76
CA THR A 5 -4.85 10.94 12.08
C THR A 5 -5.04 10.85 10.57
N LEU A 6 -5.29 12.01 9.95
CA LEU A 6 -5.35 12.20 8.51
C LEU A 6 -4.53 13.45 8.13
N PRO A 7 -4.21 13.67 6.86
CA PRO A 7 -3.72 14.94 6.38
C PRO A 7 -4.65 16.09 6.80
N ARG A 8 -4.07 17.26 7.10
CA ARG A 8 -4.86 18.45 7.43
C ARG A 8 -5.81 18.82 6.30
N ASP A 9 -5.31 18.79 5.07
CA ASP A 9 -6.08 19.10 3.87
C ASP A 9 -5.94 17.98 2.83
N LEU A 10 -7.05 17.64 2.19
CA LEU A 10 -7.09 16.74 1.06
C LEU A 10 -7.78 17.43 -0.11
N TYR A 11 -7.06 17.64 -1.20
CA TYR A 11 -7.58 18.14 -2.46
C TYR A 11 -7.84 16.98 -3.41
N HIS A 12 -9.03 16.93 -3.99
CA HIS A 12 -9.44 15.80 -4.83
C HIS A 12 -10.22 16.25 -6.08
N GLY A 13 -10.32 15.34 -7.02
CA GLY A 13 -11.02 15.56 -8.28
C GLY A 13 -10.13 16.13 -9.38
N PRO A 14 -10.70 16.31 -10.60
CA PRO A 14 -9.95 16.83 -11.75
C PRO A 14 -9.29 18.17 -11.45
N HIS A 15 -8.05 18.31 -11.86
CA HIS A 15 -7.23 19.52 -11.65
C HIS A 15 -6.86 19.81 -10.19
N ALA A 16 -7.03 18.85 -9.26
CA ALA A 16 -6.63 19.01 -7.87
C ALA A 16 -5.12 19.33 -7.71
N LEU A 17 -4.29 18.96 -8.69
CA LEU A 17 -2.87 19.32 -8.74
C LEU A 17 -2.65 20.84 -8.65
N GLU A 18 -3.61 21.66 -9.08
CA GLU A 18 -3.54 23.13 -8.98
C GLU A 18 -3.50 23.64 -7.52
N ALA A 19 -3.85 22.81 -6.53
CA ALA A 19 -3.72 23.16 -5.13
C ALA A 19 -2.26 23.53 -4.75
N LEU A 20 -1.27 23.04 -5.50
CA LEU A 20 0.13 23.44 -5.32
C LEU A 20 0.36 24.95 -5.44
N LYS A 21 -0.47 25.68 -6.23
CA LYS A 21 -0.41 27.14 -6.36
C LYS A 21 -0.75 27.88 -5.07
N THR A 22 -1.40 27.20 -4.13
CA THR A 22 -1.90 27.79 -2.88
C THR A 22 -1.01 27.50 -1.67
N LEU A 23 0.01 26.69 -1.82
CA LEU A 23 0.91 26.32 -0.73
C LEU A 23 1.75 27.54 -0.30
N PRO A 24 1.77 27.87 0.99
CA PRO A 24 2.59 28.97 1.49
C PRO A 24 4.01 28.47 1.76
N GLY A 25 5.02 29.06 1.12
CA GLY A 25 6.41 28.64 1.33
C GLY A 25 7.39 29.43 0.47
N LYS A 26 8.66 29.10 0.60
CA LYS A 26 9.75 29.74 -0.14
C LYS A 26 10.53 28.78 -1.02
N ARG A 27 10.68 27.52 -0.58
CA ARG A 27 11.47 26.48 -1.24
C ARG A 27 10.77 25.14 -1.21
N ALA A 28 10.55 24.58 -2.35
CA ALA A 28 9.96 23.25 -2.49
C ALA A 28 10.95 22.27 -3.13
N MET A 29 11.17 21.10 -2.51
CA MET A 29 11.85 20.00 -3.17
C MET A 29 10.81 19.00 -3.65
N ILE A 30 10.78 18.75 -4.97
CA ILE A 30 9.93 17.71 -5.57
C ILE A 30 10.71 16.39 -5.60
N CYS A 31 10.19 15.38 -4.90
CA CYS A 31 10.70 14.02 -4.92
C CYS A 31 9.88 13.18 -5.88
N VAL A 32 10.53 12.56 -6.89
CA VAL A 32 9.86 11.82 -7.95
C VAL A 32 10.66 10.57 -8.33
N GLY A 33 9.93 9.51 -8.70
CA GLY A 33 10.49 8.24 -9.13
C GLY A 33 10.89 8.20 -10.60
N GLY A 34 10.67 7.07 -11.24
CA GLY A 34 10.97 6.86 -12.67
C GLY A 34 10.24 7.83 -13.60
N GLY A 35 10.48 7.73 -14.89
CA GLY A 35 10.14 8.75 -15.88
C GLY A 35 8.65 8.99 -16.20
N SER A 36 7.68 8.31 -15.55
CA SER A 36 6.26 8.44 -15.91
C SER A 36 5.72 9.86 -15.67
N MET A 37 5.97 10.43 -14.49
CA MET A 37 5.47 11.79 -14.18
C MET A 37 6.03 12.85 -15.13
N LYS A 38 7.30 12.72 -15.51
CA LYS A 38 7.94 13.59 -16.50
C LYS A 38 7.36 13.35 -17.90
N ARG A 39 7.28 12.10 -18.33
CA ARG A 39 6.78 11.72 -19.67
C ARG A 39 5.35 12.17 -19.94
N PHE A 40 4.49 12.15 -18.91
CA PHE A 40 3.10 12.59 -19.02
C PHE A 40 2.88 14.07 -18.68
N GLY A 41 3.96 14.83 -18.40
CA GLY A 41 3.91 16.27 -18.14
C GLY A 41 3.46 16.68 -16.75
N PHE A 42 3.21 15.76 -15.83
CA PHE A 42 2.76 16.08 -14.48
C PHE A 42 3.86 16.69 -13.62
N LEU A 43 5.11 16.25 -13.79
CA LEU A 43 6.25 16.83 -13.08
C LEU A 43 6.44 18.29 -13.46
N ASP A 44 6.41 18.61 -14.78
CA ASP A 44 6.56 19.99 -15.27
C ASP A 44 5.42 20.89 -14.78
N ARG A 45 4.18 20.36 -14.74
CA ARG A 45 3.02 21.09 -14.21
C ARG A 45 3.18 21.36 -12.70
N ALA A 46 3.60 20.37 -11.93
CA ALA A 46 3.81 20.53 -10.49
C ALA A 46 4.89 21.58 -10.21
N GLU A 47 6.01 21.53 -10.92
CA GLU A 47 7.08 22.51 -10.82
C GLU A 47 6.60 23.93 -11.18
N ALA A 48 5.84 24.08 -12.27
CA ALA A 48 5.29 25.34 -12.70
C ALA A 48 4.32 25.95 -11.65
N TYR A 49 3.44 25.11 -11.06
CA TYR A 49 2.48 25.56 -10.04
C TYR A 49 3.16 26.03 -8.74
N LEU A 50 4.22 25.36 -8.31
CA LEU A 50 5.00 25.77 -7.15
C LEU A 50 5.77 27.09 -7.42
N LYS A 51 6.30 27.27 -8.64
CA LYS A 51 6.92 28.55 -9.06
C LYS A 51 5.88 29.68 -9.13
N GLU A 52 4.67 29.38 -9.61
CA GLU A 52 3.54 30.33 -9.59
C GLU A 52 3.15 30.73 -8.17
N ALA A 53 3.26 29.81 -7.21
CA ALA A 53 3.11 30.09 -5.78
C ALA A 53 4.26 30.94 -5.18
N GLY A 54 5.30 31.26 -5.97
CA GLY A 54 6.44 32.06 -5.54
C GLY A 54 7.59 31.29 -4.90
N MET A 55 7.62 29.97 -5.07
CA MET A 55 8.67 29.13 -4.50
C MET A 55 9.85 28.91 -5.46
N GLU A 56 11.04 28.85 -4.90
CA GLU A 56 12.20 28.23 -5.55
C GLU A 56 12.00 26.71 -5.52
N VAL A 57 12.25 26.01 -6.65
CA VAL A 57 11.98 24.58 -6.78
C VAL A 57 13.25 23.85 -7.17
N GLU A 58 13.55 22.75 -6.45
CA GLU A 58 14.60 21.79 -6.79
C GLU A 58 14.00 20.39 -6.92
N LEU A 59 14.55 19.58 -7.83
CA LEU A 59 14.07 18.22 -8.08
C LEU A 59 15.02 17.20 -7.49
N PHE A 60 14.48 16.19 -6.82
CA PHE A 60 15.15 14.95 -6.48
C PHE A 60 14.51 13.82 -7.29
N GLU A 61 15.18 13.42 -8.36
CA GLU A 61 14.68 12.48 -9.37
C GLU A 61 15.28 11.08 -9.19
N GLY A 62 14.67 10.09 -9.83
CA GLY A 62 15.25 8.74 -9.96
C GLY A 62 15.07 7.86 -8.73
N ILE A 63 14.09 8.13 -7.89
CA ILE A 63 13.74 7.21 -6.81
C ILE A 63 13.26 5.89 -7.42
N GLU A 64 13.96 4.80 -7.10
CA GLU A 64 13.70 3.47 -7.61
C GLU A 64 12.42 2.86 -6.98
N PRO A 65 11.77 1.89 -7.66
CA PRO A 65 10.78 1.03 -7.03
C PRO A 65 11.39 0.31 -5.82
N ASP A 66 10.62 0.14 -4.73
CA ASP A 66 11.13 -0.40 -3.47
C ASP A 66 12.37 0.38 -2.96
N PRO A 67 12.20 1.66 -2.57
CA PRO A 67 13.30 2.58 -2.37
C PRO A 67 14.27 2.10 -1.28
N SER A 68 15.56 2.29 -1.55
CA SER A 68 16.64 1.87 -0.68
C SER A 68 16.93 2.84 0.46
N VAL A 69 17.57 2.33 1.51
CA VAL A 69 18.14 3.17 2.59
C VAL A 69 19.14 4.18 2.01
N GLU A 70 19.93 3.77 1.02
CA GLU A 70 20.90 4.64 0.34
C GLU A 70 20.23 5.82 -0.37
N THR A 71 19.12 5.58 -1.05
CA THR A 71 18.34 6.65 -1.70
C THR A 71 17.77 7.62 -0.69
N VAL A 72 17.28 7.13 0.44
CA VAL A 72 16.80 7.98 1.56
C VAL A 72 17.93 8.89 2.07
N MET A 73 19.12 8.35 2.30
CA MET A 73 20.27 9.14 2.79
C MET A 73 20.72 10.19 1.77
N LYS A 74 20.73 9.86 0.47
CA LYS A 74 21.05 10.82 -0.61
C LYS A 74 20.03 11.95 -0.68
N GLY A 75 18.75 11.62 -0.60
CA GLY A 75 17.68 12.61 -0.63
C GLY A 75 17.70 13.55 0.59
N ALA A 76 17.94 13.01 1.78
CA ALA A 76 18.08 13.83 2.98
C ALA A 76 19.28 14.78 2.89
N ALA A 77 20.41 14.34 2.32
CA ALA A 77 21.57 15.19 2.08
C ALA A 77 21.27 16.31 1.05
N ALA A 78 20.50 16.01 0.01
CA ALA A 78 20.03 17.02 -0.94
C ALA A 78 19.11 18.05 -0.26
N MET A 79 18.20 17.62 0.60
CA MET A 79 17.34 18.49 1.40
C MET A 79 18.15 19.38 2.34
N GLU A 80 19.17 18.83 3.01
CA GLU A 80 20.05 19.62 3.90
C GLU A 80 20.80 20.72 3.13
N LYS A 81 21.18 20.45 1.89
CA LYS A 81 21.84 21.44 1.03
C LYS A 81 20.90 22.52 0.54
N PHE A 82 19.70 22.14 0.09
CA PHE A 82 18.71 23.06 -0.50
C PHE A 82 17.85 23.78 0.54
N GLN A 83 17.65 23.18 1.73
CA GLN A 83 16.85 23.70 2.83
C GLN A 83 15.38 24.00 2.42
N PRO A 84 14.62 22.99 1.91
CA PRO A 84 13.22 23.21 1.56
C PRO A 84 12.37 23.44 2.82
N ASP A 85 11.33 24.27 2.69
CA ASP A 85 10.24 24.39 3.66
C ASP A 85 8.97 23.62 3.25
N TRP A 86 8.99 23.06 2.02
CA TRP A 86 8.05 22.07 1.53
C TRP A 86 8.75 20.90 0.84
N ILE A 87 8.37 19.70 1.22
CA ILE A 87 8.71 18.47 0.50
C ILE A 87 7.45 18.03 -0.25
N VAL A 88 7.55 17.95 -1.57
CA VAL A 88 6.45 17.59 -2.46
C VAL A 88 6.79 16.26 -3.12
N ALA A 89 6.13 15.19 -2.74
CA ALA A 89 6.34 13.87 -3.34
C ALA A 89 5.26 13.57 -4.36
N ILE A 90 5.64 13.20 -5.58
CA ILE A 90 4.71 12.90 -6.68
C ILE A 90 5.03 11.55 -7.32
N GLY A 91 4.03 10.69 -7.41
CA GLY A 91 4.16 9.38 -8.04
C GLY A 91 3.34 8.30 -7.35
N GLY A 92 3.75 7.04 -7.51
CA GLY A 92 3.19 5.92 -6.74
C GLY A 92 3.72 5.86 -5.31
N GLY A 93 3.57 4.71 -4.65
CA GLY A 93 4.02 4.53 -3.27
C GLY A 93 5.51 4.83 -3.05
N SER A 94 6.39 4.32 -3.91
CA SER A 94 7.85 4.38 -3.72
C SER A 94 8.42 5.80 -3.57
N PRO A 95 8.14 6.77 -4.44
CA PRO A 95 8.66 8.13 -4.27
C PRO A 95 8.08 8.83 -3.03
N ILE A 96 6.83 8.55 -2.66
CA ILE A 96 6.21 9.14 -1.47
C ILE A 96 6.82 8.52 -0.21
N ASP A 97 7.00 7.21 -0.17
CA ASP A 97 7.64 6.51 0.95
C ASP A 97 9.09 6.97 1.17
N ALA A 98 9.87 7.03 0.08
CA ALA A 98 11.23 7.55 0.16
C ALA A 98 11.26 8.99 0.71
N ALA A 99 10.41 9.87 0.18
CA ALA A 99 10.35 11.26 0.61
C ALA A 99 9.96 11.42 2.08
N LYS A 100 9.03 10.59 2.61
CA LYS A 100 8.69 10.56 4.04
C LYS A 100 9.91 10.19 4.90
N ALA A 101 10.64 9.16 4.50
CA ALA A 101 11.86 8.76 5.21
C ALA A 101 12.98 9.82 5.11
N MET A 102 13.15 10.44 3.93
CA MET A 102 14.04 11.59 3.74
C MET A 102 13.69 12.75 4.66
N TRP A 103 12.38 13.05 4.80
CA TRP A 103 11.87 14.11 5.67
C TRP A 103 12.28 13.91 7.11
N ILE A 104 12.15 12.69 7.66
CA ILE A 104 12.60 12.37 9.03
C ILE A 104 14.08 12.67 9.17
N LYS A 105 14.90 12.16 8.24
CA LYS A 105 16.36 12.31 8.27
C LYS A 105 16.81 13.76 8.08
N TYR A 106 16.08 14.53 7.26
CA TYR A 106 16.34 15.97 7.06
C TYR A 106 16.05 16.78 8.31
N GLU A 107 14.95 16.50 9.01
CA GLU A 107 14.61 17.20 10.27
C GLU A 107 15.52 16.80 11.43
N TYR A 108 15.96 15.54 11.46
CA TYR A 108 16.81 14.96 12.51
C TYR A 108 18.02 14.24 11.91
N PRO A 109 19.10 14.98 11.54
CA PRO A 109 20.25 14.39 10.86
C PRO A 109 20.97 13.28 11.62
N ASP A 110 20.89 13.27 12.94
CA ASP A 110 21.53 12.29 13.81
C ASP A 110 20.71 11.01 14.04
N ILE A 111 19.41 11.00 13.62
CA ILE A 111 18.56 9.81 13.78
C ILE A 111 19.09 8.65 12.94
N THR A 112 19.20 7.46 13.53
CA THR A 112 19.61 6.27 12.79
C THR A 112 18.44 5.68 12.03
N PHE A 113 18.70 4.88 10.98
CA PHE A 113 17.63 4.17 10.28
C PHE A 113 16.89 3.19 11.19
N GLU A 114 17.60 2.55 12.11
CA GLU A 114 17.02 1.67 13.12
C GLU A 114 16.05 2.41 14.06
N ASP A 115 16.39 3.64 14.45
CA ASP A 115 15.48 4.47 15.25
C ASP A 115 14.24 4.88 14.47
N MET A 116 14.36 5.15 13.18
CA MET A 116 13.22 5.45 12.30
C MET A 116 12.25 4.27 12.18
N CYS A 117 12.74 3.04 12.28
CA CYS A 117 11.93 1.82 12.19
C CYS A 117 11.22 1.45 13.51
N LYS A 118 11.46 2.17 14.61
CA LYS A 118 10.72 1.98 15.86
C LYS A 118 9.28 2.51 15.70
N VAL A 119 8.31 1.67 16.02
CA VAL A 119 6.89 2.04 15.94
C VAL A 119 6.60 3.20 16.90
N ILE A 120 6.04 4.30 16.38
CA ILE A 120 5.70 5.51 17.14
C ILE A 120 6.92 6.03 17.93
N GLY A 121 8.07 6.12 17.26
CA GLY A 121 9.34 6.55 17.85
C GLY A 121 9.94 7.79 17.22
N ILE A 122 9.26 8.40 16.22
CA ILE A 122 9.76 9.55 15.49
C ILE A 122 9.48 10.83 16.31
N PRO A 123 10.51 11.68 16.53
CA PRO A 123 10.29 12.98 17.16
C PRO A 123 9.38 13.86 16.31
N PRO A 124 8.71 14.91 16.90
CA PRO A 124 7.82 15.78 16.17
C PRO A 124 8.47 16.40 14.94
N LEU A 125 7.87 16.19 13.77
CA LEU A 125 8.28 16.77 12.49
C LEU A 125 7.69 18.19 12.29
N ARG A 126 7.87 18.77 11.12
CA ARG A 126 7.40 20.11 10.72
C ARG A 126 8.17 21.26 11.36
N ARG A 127 9.42 20.98 11.75
CA ARG A 127 10.34 22.01 12.27
C ARG A 127 11.06 22.74 11.14
N LYS A 128 11.41 22.01 10.06
CA LYS A 128 12.08 22.54 8.88
C LYS A 128 11.14 22.60 7.68
N ALA A 129 10.32 21.58 7.46
CA ALA A 129 9.48 21.46 6.28
C ALA A 129 8.11 20.85 6.56
N HIS A 130 7.13 21.24 5.76
CA HIS A 130 5.84 20.58 5.58
C HIS A 130 5.90 19.55 4.45
N PHE A 131 4.92 18.66 4.39
CA PHE A 131 4.88 17.56 3.43
C PHE A 131 3.59 17.54 2.62
N CYS A 132 3.72 17.56 1.29
CA CYS A 132 2.62 17.37 0.35
C CYS A 132 2.85 16.07 -0.44
N ALA A 133 1.86 15.20 -0.45
CA ALA A 133 1.90 13.94 -1.20
C ALA A 133 0.88 13.93 -2.33
N ILE A 134 1.30 13.54 -3.53
CA ILE A 134 0.52 13.52 -4.76
C ILE A 134 0.58 12.12 -5.35
N SER A 135 -0.50 11.34 -5.20
CA SER A 135 -0.54 9.97 -5.68
C SER A 135 -0.85 9.90 -7.17
N SER A 136 -0.11 9.05 -7.89
CA SER A 136 -0.37 8.71 -9.30
C SER A 136 -0.83 7.27 -9.50
N THR A 137 -1.03 6.52 -8.41
CA THR A 137 -1.53 5.14 -8.45
C THR A 137 -2.75 4.99 -7.56
N SER A 138 -3.62 4.06 -7.91
CA SER A 138 -4.85 3.79 -7.14
C SER A 138 -4.70 2.50 -6.35
N GLY A 139 -3.92 2.54 -5.27
CA GLY A 139 -3.65 1.35 -4.45
C GLY A 139 -3.04 1.61 -3.08
N THR A 140 -1.82 2.13 -3.03
CA THR A 140 -1.02 2.23 -1.80
C THR A 140 -1.54 3.26 -0.79
N ALA A 141 -2.25 4.27 -1.28
CA ALA A 141 -2.77 5.39 -0.47
C ALA A 141 -1.72 6.10 0.41
N THR A 142 -0.46 6.06 0.02
CA THR A 142 0.64 6.64 0.82
C THR A 142 0.46 8.13 1.05
N GLU A 143 -0.33 8.81 0.21
CA GLU A 143 -0.66 10.22 0.35
C GLU A 143 -1.46 10.55 1.61
N VAL A 144 -2.11 9.58 2.24
CA VAL A 144 -2.92 9.78 3.47
C VAL A 144 -2.45 8.94 4.65
N THR A 145 -1.39 8.16 4.51
CA THR A 145 -1.00 7.18 5.53
C THR A 145 0.17 7.61 6.41
N ALA A 146 0.20 7.04 7.61
CA ALA A 146 1.27 7.14 8.60
C ALA A 146 2.37 6.09 8.40
N PHE A 147 2.55 5.61 7.16
CA PHE A 147 3.49 4.52 6.82
C PHE A 147 4.44 4.93 5.71
N SER A 148 5.63 4.32 5.71
CA SER A 148 6.64 4.37 4.65
C SER A 148 7.40 3.05 4.63
N ILE A 149 7.55 2.43 3.47
CA ILE A 149 8.24 1.15 3.32
C ILE A 149 9.59 1.39 2.64
N ILE A 150 10.66 1.05 3.33
CA ILE A 150 12.04 1.22 2.84
C ILE A 150 12.75 -0.13 2.83
N THR A 151 13.51 -0.39 1.78
CA THR A 151 14.23 -1.65 1.60
C THR A 151 15.69 -1.51 1.99
N ASP A 152 16.15 -2.36 2.91
CA ASP A 152 17.56 -2.58 3.17
C ASP A 152 18.04 -3.74 2.28
N TYR A 153 18.64 -3.40 1.14
CA TYR A 153 19.11 -4.40 0.18
C TYR A 153 20.33 -5.17 0.68
N GLN A 154 21.07 -4.65 1.66
CA GLN A 154 22.20 -5.38 2.27
C GLN A 154 21.70 -6.54 3.13
N LYS A 155 20.57 -6.35 3.80
CA LYS A 155 19.92 -7.37 4.63
C LYS A 155 18.84 -8.14 3.89
N GLY A 156 18.39 -7.66 2.71
CA GLY A 156 17.26 -8.22 1.97
C GLY A 156 15.91 -8.07 2.68
N ILE A 157 15.73 -7.00 3.46
CA ILE A 157 14.55 -6.81 4.31
C ILE A 157 13.85 -5.49 3.97
N LYS A 158 12.52 -5.56 3.85
CA LYS A 158 11.64 -4.37 3.80
C LYS A 158 11.25 -3.98 5.22
N TYR A 159 11.53 -2.74 5.58
CA TYR A 159 11.21 -2.16 6.88
C TYR A 159 10.03 -1.20 6.76
N PRO A 160 8.92 -1.45 7.46
CA PRO A 160 7.89 -0.45 7.63
C PRO A 160 8.33 0.59 8.67
N ILE A 161 8.30 1.85 8.28
CA ILE A 161 8.34 2.98 9.21
C ILE A 161 6.88 3.34 9.49
N ALA A 162 6.47 3.31 10.74
CA ALA A 162 5.09 3.49 11.16
C ALA A 162 5.00 4.54 12.29
N ASP A 163 4.61 5.75 11.94
CA ASP A 163 4.42 6.83 12.90
C ASP A 163 3.44 7.88 12.35
N PHE A 164 2.54 8.37 13.18
CA PHE A 164 1.60 9.43 12.80
C PHE A 164 2.30 10.73 12.36
N GLU A 165 3.53 10.96 12.79
CA GLU A 165 4.31 12.14 12.40
C GLU A 165 4.58 12.21 10.89
N ILE A 166 4.68 11.07 10.20
CA ILE A 166 4.91 11.03 8.74
C ILE A 166 3.62 11.09 7.91
N THR A 167 2.45 11.22 8.53
CA THR A 167 1.23 11.54 7.80
C THR A 167 1.42 12.89 7.08
N PRO A 168 1.19 12.98 5.76
CA PRO A 168 1.34 14.22 5.03
C PRO A 168 0.48 15.37 5.59
N ASP A 169 0.92 16.61 5.43
CA ASP A 169 0.11 17.79 5.76
C ASP A 169 -0.97 18.02 4.70
N VAL A 170 -0.61 17.83 3.44
CA VAL A 170 -1.49 17.98 2.28
C VAL A 170 -1.43 16.73 1.44
N ALA A 171 -2.60 16.19 1.09
CA ALA A 171 -2.76 15.13 0.11
C ALA A 171 -3.44 15.67 -1.15
N ILE A 172 -2.96 15.28 -2.32
CA ILE A 172 -3.58 15.60 -3.60
C ILE A 172 -3.95 14.30 -4.31
N VAL A 173 -5.25 14.12 -4.55
CA VAL A 173 -5.86 12.96 -5.18
C VAL A 173 -6.49 13.41 -6.50
N ASP A 174 -5.62 13.66 -7.49
CA ASP A 174 -6.03 14.11 -8.83
C ASP A 174 -6.13 12.89 -9.76
N PRO A 175 -7.32 12.52 -10.24
CA PRO A 175 -7.53 11.34 -11.03
C PRO A 175 -6.80 11.36 -12.38
N GLU A 176 -6.46 12.53 -12.92
CA GLU A 176 -5.69 12.63 -14.16
C GLU A 176 -4.36 11.86 -14.08
N LEU A 177 -3.72 11.84 -12.91
CA LEU A 177 -2.47 11.11 -12.72
C LEU A 177 -2.66 9.59 -12.80
N ALA A 178 -3.81 9.10 -12.34
CA ALA A 178 -4.15 7.68 -12.37
C ALA A 178 -4.59 7.20 -13.77
N HIS A 179 -5.01 8.10 -14.67
CA HIS A 179 -5.38 7.74 -16.05
C HIS A 179 -4.24 7.09 -16.83
N THR A 180 -3.00 7.40 -16.46
CA THR A 180 -1.79 6.89 -17.14
C THR A 180 -1.37 5.50 -16.70
N MET A 181 -2.04 4.90 -15.71
CA MET A 181 -1.70 3.58 -15.19
C MET A 181 -1.89 2.48 -16.24
N PRO A 182 -0.88 1.63 -16.50
CA PRO A 182 -1.05 0.47 -17.36
C PRO A 182 -2.00 -0.55 -16.72
N LYS A 183 -2.71 -1.30 -17.58
CA LYS A 183 -3.77 -2.25 -17.19
C LYS A 183 -3.37 -3.20 -16.06
N LYS A 184 -2.17 -3.78 -16.13
CA LYS A 184 -1.62 -4.68 -15.11
C LYS A 184 -1.46 -3.98 -13.75
N LEU A 185 -0.99 -2.73 -13.75
CA LEU A 185 -0.85 -1.96 -12.51
C LEU A 185 -2.22 -1.65 -11.90
N VAL A 186 -3.23 -1.34 -12.71
CA VAL A 186 -4.63 -1.14 -12.23
C VAL A 186 -5.14 -2.37 -11.49
N ALA A 187 -4.91 -3.57 -12.03
CA ALA A 187 -5.32 -4.82 -11.39
C ALA A 187 -4.65 -5.01 -10.02
N HIS A 188 -3.32 -4.91 -9.99
CA HIS A 188 -2.55 -5.17 -8.77
C HIS A 188 -2.82 -4.13 -7.68
N THR A 189 -2.81 -2.85 -8.03
CA THR A 189 -3.04 -1.78 -7.05
C THR A 189 -4.50 -1.74 -6.58
N GLY A 190 -5.45 -2.07 -7.45
CA GLY A 190 -6.86 -2.16 -7.07
C GLY A 190 -7.14 -3.28 -6.08
N MET A 191 -6.52 -4.46 -6.26
CA MET A 191 -6.62 -5.57 -5.30
C MET A 191 -5.84 -5.30 -4.02
N ASP A 192 -4.77 -4.51 -4.08
CA ASP A 192 -4.08 -3.99 -2.90
C ASP A 192 -5.03 -3.11 -2.07
N ALA A 193 -5.73 -2.16 -2.71
CA ALA A 193 -6.71 -1.31 -2.05
C ALA A 193 -7.89 -2.11 -1.45
N MET A 194 -8.38 -3.15 -2.14
CA MET A 194 -9.40 -4.07 -1.61
C MET A 194 -8.89 -4.78 -0.35
N THR A 195 -7.65 -5.25 -0.38
CA THR A 195 -7.02 -5.92 0.77
C THR A 195 -6.84 -4.95 1.94
N HIS A 196 -6.37 -3.73 1.69
CA HIS A 196 -6.29 -2.67 2.69
C HIS A 196 -7.63 -2.46 3.41
N ALA A 197 -8.70 -2.30 2.66
CA ALA A 197 -10.02 -2.03 3.21
C ALA A 197 -10.56 -3.23 4.02
N ILE A 198 -10.41 -4.45 3.51
CA ILE A 198 -10.87 -5.67 4.19
C ILE A 198 -10.06 -5.92 5.47
N GLU A 199 -8.72 -5.84 5.40
CA GLU A 199 -7.89 -6.02 6.60
C GLU A 199 -8.13 -4.93 7.64
N ALA A 200 -8.26 -3.66 7.23
CA ALA A 200 -8.59 -2.57 8.14
C ALA A 200 -9.92 -2.82 8.87
N TYR A 201 -10.94 -3.31 8.15
CA TYR A 201 -12.24 -3.56 8.74
C TYR A 201 -12.20 -4.69 9.77
N VAL A 202 -11.47 -5.77 9.52
CA VAL A 202 -11.39 -6.93 10.45
C VAL A 202 -10.26 -6.82 11.46
N SER A 203 -9.39 -5.83 11.35
CA SER A 203 -8.29 -5.56 12.29
C SER A 203 -8.78 -5.44 13.72
N THR A 204 -7.97 -5.87 14.68
CA THR A 204 -8.26 -5.68 16.12
C THR A 204 -8.18 -4.23 16.57
N ALA A 205 -7.61 -3.34 15.75
CA ALA A 205 -7.53 -1.90 15.98
C ALA A 205 -8.64 -1.10 15.26
N ASN A 206 -9.65 -1.77 14.71
CA ASN A 206 -10.81 -1.12 14.09
C ASN A 206 -11.57 -0.21 15.07
N CYS A 207 -12.27 0.78 14.56
CA CYS A 207 -13.11 1.68 15.37
C CYS A 207 -14.22 2.33 14.53
N ASP A 208 -15.13 3.02 15.19
CA ASP A 208 -16.26 3.70 14.55
C ASP A 208 -15.85 4.72 13.48
N PHE A 209 -14.62 5.22 13.52
CA PHE A 209 -14.10 6.17 12.53
C PHE A 209 -13.48 5.46 11.32
N THR A 210 -12.92 4.27 11.48
CA THR A 210 -12.28 3.50 10.40
C THR A 210 -13.26 2.60 9.65
N ASP A 211 -14.24 2.03 10.35
CA ASP A 211 -15.19 1.09 9.78
C ASP A 211 -16.00 1.64 8.59
N PRO A 212 -16.59 2.85 8.68
CA PRO A 212 -17.33 3.42 7.53
C PRO A 212 -16.44 3.65 6.31
N LEU A 213 -15.19 4.09 6.52
CA LEU A 213 -14.22 4.32 5.46
C LEU A 213 -13.86 3.01 4.75
N ALA A 214 -13.56 1.97 5.52
CA ALA A 214 -13.23 0.65 4.98
C ALA A 214 -14.40 0.03 4.20
N LEU A 215 -15.60 0.02 4.77
CA LEU A 215 -16.79 -0.54 4.12
C LEU A 215 -17.13 0.22 2.85
N HIS A 216 -17.09 1.55 2.86
CA HIS A 216 -17.38 2.35 1.67
C HIS A 216 -16.30 2.14 0.57
N ALA A 217 -15.03 2.02 0.95
CA ALA A 217 -13.98 1.67 0.00
C ALA A 217 -14.23 0.31 -0.65
N ILE A 218 -14.65 -0.71 0.11
CA ILE A 218 -14.99 -2.04 -0.43
C ILE A 218 -16.13 -1.95 -1.45
N GLU A 219 -17.23 -1.23 -1.14
CA GLU A 219 -18.36 -1.04 -2.05
C GLU A 219 -17.93 -0.35 -3.36
N MET A 220 -17.12 0.71 -3.27
CA MET A 220 -16.62 1.41 -4.46
C MET A 220 -15.68 0.52 -5.29
N ILE A 221 -14.75 -0.19 -4.67
CA ILE A 221 -13.81 -1.07 -5.38
C ILE A 221 -14.58 -2.20 -6.08
N GLN A 222 -15.57 -2.79 -5.41
CA GLN A 222 -16.47 -3.78 -6.01
C GLN A 222 -17.15 -3.26 -7.28
N ALA A 223 -17.66 -2.03 -7.25
CA ALA A 223 -18.39 -1.43 -8.37
C ALA A 223 -17.47 -1.02 -9.54
N ASP A 224 -16.22 -0.64 -9.24
CA ASP A 224 -15.44 0.16 -10.19
C ASP A 224 -14.15 -0.50 -10.67
N LEU A 225 -13.55 -1.46 -9.92
CA LEU A 225 -12.23 -1.99 -10.24
C LEU A 225 -12.16 -2.68 -11.61
N VAL A 226 -13.09 -3.59 -11.89
CA VAL A 226 -13.08 -4.33 -13.17
C VAL A 226 -13.32 -3.39 -14.36
N GLY A 227 -14.22 -2.40 -14.21
CA GLY A 227 -14.44 -1.36 -15.22
C GLY A 227 -13.21 -0.49 -15.45
N SER A 228 -12.57 -0.04 -14.38
CA SER A 228 -11.30 0.69 -14.42
C SER A 228 -10.19 -0.11 -15.12
N TYR A 229 -10.08 -1.41 -14.82
CA TYR A 229 -9.15 -2.33 -15.47
C TYR A 229 -9.42 -2.45 -16.98
N ASN A 230 -10.68 -2.41 -17.38
CA ASN A 230 -11.09 -2.47 -18.79
C ASN A 230 -11.07 -1.11 -19.51
N GLY A 231 -10.62 -0.04 -18.86
CA GLY A 231 -10.35 1.26 -19.46
C GLY A 231 -11.48 2.28 -19.36
N ASP A 232 -12.47 2.05 -18.51
CA ASP A 232 -13.48 3.05 -18.16
C ASP A 232 -12.85 4.11 -17.24
N MET A 233 -12.73 5.36 -17.73
CA MET A 233 -12.04 6.42 -17.02
C MET A 233 -12.87 6.99 -15.86
N ASP A 234 -14.20 7.00 -15.94
CA ASP A 234 -15.03 7.42 -14.81
C ASP A 234 -14.86 6.46 -13.63
N LYS A 235 -14.76 5.17 -13.93
CA LYS A 235 -14.46 4.14 -12.91
C LYS A 235 -13.03 4.23 -12.39
N ARG A 236 -12.09 4.67 -13.22
CA ARG A 236 -10.71 4.92 -12.79
C ARG A 236 -10.63 6.09 -11.81
N ASP A 237 -11.41 7.14 -12.05
CA ASP A 237 -11.54 8.28 -11.13
C ASP A 237 -12.13 7.81 -9.79
N ALA A 238 -13.21 7.00 -9.82
CA ALA A 238 -13.79 6.43 -8.62
C ALA A 238 -12.80 5.55 -7.85
N MET A 239 -12.02 4.71 -8.54
CA MET A 239 -10.98 3.88 -7.94
C MET A 239 -9.87 4.70 -7.27
N HIS A 240 -9.54 5.89 -7.82
CA HIS A 240 -8.55 6.76 -7.20
C HIS A 240 -9.03 7.33 -5.86
N ASN A 241 -10.32 7.61 -5.74
CA ASN A 241 -10.94 7.98 -4.46
C ASN A 241 -11.07 6.78 -3.51
N ALA A 242 -11.48 5.62 -4.03
CA ALA A 242 -11.68 4.41 -3.22
C ALA A 242 -10.41 3.95 -2.51
N GLN A 243 -9.26 3.96 -3.21
CA GLN A 243 -7.98 3.62 -2.62
C GLN A 243 -7.59 4.58 -1.49
N CYS A 244 -7.88 5.87 -1.66
CA CYS A 244 -7.62 6.88 -0.65
C CYS A 244 -8.46 6.62 0.63
N LEU A 245 -9.75 6.27 0.49
CA LEU A 245 -10.61 5.88 1.61
C LEU A 245 -10.09 4.63 2.32
N ALA A 246 -9.65 3.61 1.56
CA ALA A 246 -9.00 2.42 2.13
C ALA A 246 -7.75 2.79 2.92
N GLY A 247 -6.96 3.75 2.42
CA GLY A 247 -5.77 4.27 3.09
C GLY A 247 -6.07 4.99 4.39
N MET A 248 -7.09 5.84 4.41
CA MET A 248 -7.56 6.51 5.63
C MET A 248 -7.98 5.49 6.71
N ALA A 249 -8.62 4.39 6.27
CA ALA A 249 -9.03 3.32 7.17
C ALA A 249 -7.81 2.58 7.74
N PHE A 250 -6.95 1.99 6.89
CA PHE A 250 -5.86 1.15 7.37
C PHE A 250 -4.75 1.92 8.08
N SER A 251 -4.53 3.18 7.73
CA SER A 251 -3.54 4.01 8.43
C SER A 251 -3.86 4.15 9.92
N ASN A 252 -5.12 4.03 10.29
CA ASN A 252 -5.62 4.16 11.66
C ASN A 252 -6.04 2.83 12.30
N ALA A 253 -6.55 1.88 11.50
CA ALA A 253 -6.96 0.55 11.95
C ALA A 253 -5.85 -0.50 11.85
N LEU A 254 -4.75 -0.19 11.18
CA LEU A 254 -3.68 -1.12 10.84
C LEU A 254 -4.14 -2.21 9.85
N LEU A 255 -3.29 -3.20 9.61
CA LEU A 255 -3.47 -4.26 8.63
C LEU A 255 -3.45 -5.64 9.30
N GLY A 256 -3.22 -6.69 8.53
CA GLY A 256 -3.18 -8.06 9.00
C GLY A 256 -2.14 -8.92 8.30
N ILE A 257 -2.33 -10.24 8.37
CA ILE A 257 -1.33 -11.20 7.89
C ILE A 257 -1.28 -11.34 6.37
N VAL A 258 -2.27 -10.86 5.60
CA VAL A 258 -2.14 -10.78 4.13
C VAL A 258 -0.94 -9.92 3.79
N HIS A 259 -0.87 -8.71 4.34
CA HIS A 259 0.24 -7.80 4.13
C HIS A 259 1.55 -8.32 4.70
N SER A 260 1.53 -8.91 5.91
CA SER A 260 2.72 -9.53 6.51
C SER A 260 3.34 -10.59 5.60
N MET A 261 2.53 -11.47 5.05
CA MET A 261 2.97 -12.51 4.10
C MET A 261 3.48 -11.89 2.81
N ALA A 262 2.77 -10.90 2.23
CA ALA A 262 3.16 -10.23 1.01
C ALA A 262 4.50 -9.47 1.15
N HIS A 263 4.74 -8.81 2.27
CA HIS A 263 6.03 -8.16 2.55
C HIS A 263 7.21 -9.13 2.53
N LYS A 264 7.00 -10.35 3.01
CA LYS A 264 8.09 -11.33 3.16
C LYS A 264 8.27 -12.24 1.94
N THR A 265 7.25 -12.36 1.09
CA THR A 265 7.35 -13.14 -0.15
C THR A 265 7.80 -12.30 -1.36
N GLY A 266 7.54 -10.99 -1.38
CA GLY A 266 7.81 -10.13 -2.53
C GLY A 266 9.24 -10.18 -3.04
N ALA A 267 10.23 -10.11 -2.15
CA ALA A 267 11.66 -10.16 -2.49
C ALA A 267 12.33 -11.50 -2.16
N ALA A 268 11.61 -12.44 -1.56
CA ALA A 268 12.19 -13.69 -1.04
C ALA A 268 12.82 -14.59 -2.13
N PHE A 269 12.44 -14.37 -3.38
CA PHE A 269 12.85 -15.19 -4.51
C PHE A 269 13.55 -14.38 -5.61
N ALA A 270 14.02 -13.17 -5.28
CA ALA A 270 14.61 -12.25 -6.25
C ALA A 270 15.88 -12.80 -6.92
N ASP A 271 16.69 -13.59 -6.22
CA ASP A 271 17.87 -14.29 -6.74
C ASP A 271 17.54 -15.39 -7.76
N TYR A 272 16.28 -15.84 -7.82
CA TYR A 272 15.74 -16.69 -8.89
C TYR A 272 15.11 -15.89 -10.02
N GLY A 273 15.25 -14.57 -10.01
CA GLY A 273 14.58 -13.68 -10.96
C GLY A 273 13.08 -13.56 -10.70
N ALA A 274 12.59 -14.04 -9.57
CA ALA A 274 11.19 -14.02 -9.17
C ALA A 274 10.91 -12.88 -8.19
N HIS A 275 10.24 -11.84 -8.68
CA HIS A 275 9.71 -10.76 -7.86
C HIS A 275 8.19 -10.82 -7.86
N ILE A 276 7.59 -11.25 -6.73
CA ILE A 276 6.14 -11.28 -6.59
C ILE A 276 5.67 -9.86 -6.29
N ILE A 277 4.93 -9.27 -7.23
CA ILE A 277 4.40 -7.92 -7.09
C ILE A 277 3.45 -7.87 -5.89
N HIS A 278 3.60 -6.87 -5.03
CA HIS A 278 2.90 -6.74 -3.75
C HIS A 278 1.38 -6.89 -3.87
N GLY A 279 0.74 -6.15 -4.78
CA GLY A 279 -0.71 -6.24 -4.98
C GLY A 279 -1.17 -7.59 -5.54
N ALA A 280 -0.35 -8.27 -6.34
CA ALA A 280 -0.64 -9.64 -6.78
C ALA A 280 -0.54 -10.64 -5.62
N ALA A 281 0.47 -10.49 -4.75
CA ALA A 281 0.60 -11.31 -3.54
C ALA A 281 -0.65 -11.14 -2.64
N ASN A 282 -1.03 -9.90 -2.37
CA ASN A 282 -2.24 -9.60 -1.58
C ASN A 282 -3.50 -10.24 -2.19
N ALA A 283 -3.68 -10.14 -3.51
CA ALA A 283 -4.81 -10.73 -4.21
C ALA A 283 -4.86 -12.26 -4.10
N MET A 284 -3.71 -12.94 -4.19
CA MET A 284 -3.61 -14.40 -4.06
C MET A 284 -3.85 -14.87 -2.61
N TYR A 285 -3.38 -14.10 -1.62
CA TYR A 285 -3.40 -14.52 -0.22
C TYR A 285 -4.71 -14.18 0.48
N LEU A 286 -5.37 -13.10 0.10
CA LEU A 286 -6.57 -12.60 0.75
C LEU A 286 -7.66 -13.67 0.93
N PRO A 287 -8.05 -14.47 -0.08
CA PRO A 287 -9.04 -15.53 0.08
C PRO A 287 -8.64 -16.59 1.11
N LYS A 288 -7.36 -16.93 1.18
CA LYS A 288 -6.83 -17.94 2.12
C LYS A 288 -6.82 -17.41 3.55
N VAL A 289 -6.43 -16.15 3.72
CA VAL A 289 -6.41 -15.48 5.04
C VAL A 289 -7.83 -15.26 5.56
N ILE A 290 -8.80 -14.92 4.70
CA ILE A 290 -10.21 -14.84 5.12
C ILE A 290 -10.67 -16.18 5.68
N ALA A 291 -10.39 -17.30 5.01
CA ALA A 291 -10.75 -18.64 5.50
C ALA A 291 -10.07 -18.95 6.84
N TYR A 292 -8.80 -18.58 7.00
CA TYR A 292 -8.04 -18.73 8.24
C TYR A 292 -8.63 -17.89 9.38
N ASN A 293 -8.82 -16.60 9.15
CA ASN A 293 -9.33 -15.66 10.15
C ASN A 293 -10.79 -15.94 10.55
N ALA A 294 -11.61 -16.49 9.65
CA ALA A 294 -13.01 -16.83 9.93
C ALA A 294 -13.19 -17.96 10.94
N LYS A 295 -12.12 -18.59 11.42
CA LYS A 295 -12.17 -19.47 12.60
C LYS A 295 -12.34 -18.68 13.91
N ASP A 296 -11.97 -17.39 13.90
CA ASP A 296 -12.31 -16.47 14.98
C ASP A 296 -13.76 -15.96 14.79
N PRO A 297 -14.64 -16.10 15.81
CA PRO A 297 -16.04 -15.72 15.67
C PRO A 297 -16.26 -14.23 15.39
N THR A 298 -15.42 -13.35 15.94
CA THR A 298 -15.52 -11.90 15.73
C THR A 298 -15.16 -11.54 14.29
N ALA A 299 -14.06 -12.08 13.79
CA ALA A 299 -13.64 -11.89 12.40
C ALA A 299 -14.68 -12.45 11.43
N LYS A 300 -15.22 -13.67 11.70
CA LYS A 300 -16.28 -14.27 10.88
C LYS A 300 -17.49 -13.35 10.75
N ALA A 301 -18.00 -12.83 11.87
CA ALA A 301 -19.13 -11.90 11.85
C ALA A 301 -18.83 -10.62 11.05
N ARG A 302 -17.60 -10.09 11.15
CA ARG A 302 -17.20 -8.90 10.39
C ARG A 302 -17.07 -9.19 8.88
N TYR A 303 -16.58 -10.35 8.48
CA TYR A 303 -16.62 -10.79 7.08
C TYR A 303 -18.06 -10.98 6.58
N GLY A 304 -18.97 -11.44 7.44
CA GLY A 304 -20.39 -11.51 7.14
C GLY A 304 -20.98 -10.13 6.82
N VAL A 305 -20.63 -9.10 7.58
CA VAL A 305 -21.04 -7.71 7.29
C VAL A 305 -20.49 -7.23 5.96
N ILE A 306 -19.22 -7.55 5.63
CA ILE A 306 -18.67 -7.22 4.30
C ILE A 306 -19.50 -7.87 3.19
N ALA A 307 -19.81 -9.16 3.31
CA ALA A 307 -20.63 -9.86 2.32
C ALA A 307 -22.03 -9.26 2.15
N ASP A 308 -22.66 -8.84 3.26
CA ASP A 308 -23.95 -8.13 3.23
C ASP A 308 -23.83 -6.78 2.50
N LYS A 309 -22.78 -6.01 2.78
CA LYS A 309 -22.51 -4.72 2.12
C LYS A 309 -22.26 -4.87 0.62
N MET A 310 -21.63 -5.95 0.24
CA MET A 310 -21.36 -6.31 -1.15
C MET A 310 -22.57 -7.00 -1.83
N HIS A 311 -23.68 -7.21 -1.12
CA HIS A 311 -24.88 -7.88 -1.61
C HIS A 311 -24.63 -9.29 -2.16
N LEU A 312 -23.73 -10.06 -1.54
CA LEU A 312 -23.37 -11.39 -2.02
C LEU A 312 -24.38 -12.49 -1.65
N GLY A 313 -25.27 -12.23 -0.68
CA GLY A 313 -26.21 -13.22 -0.17
C GLY A 313 -25.65 -14.06 0.97
N GLY A 314 -26.26 -15.23 1.23
CA GLY A 314 -25.94 -16.11 2.35
C GLY A 314 -26.90 -15.93 3.53
N GLU A 315 -27.32 -17.05 4.14
CA GLU A 315 -28.27 -17.05 5.27
C GLU A 315 -27.58 -16.93 6.62
N ASN A 316 -26.30 -17.32 6.69
CA ASN A 316 -25.47 -17.29 7.89
C ASN A 316 -24.03 -16.86 7.57
N ASP A 317 -23.24 -16.59 8.61
CA ASP A 317 -21.89 -16.07 8.43
C ASP A 317 -20.95 -17.05 7.70
N ASP A 318 -21.11 -18.37 7.85
CA ASP A 318 -20.29 -19.35 7.13
C ASP A 318 -20.55 -19.30 5.61
N GLU A 319 -21.81 -19.21 5.20
CA GLU A 319 -22.17 -19.03 3.79
C GLU A 319 -21.69 -17.70 3.24
N LYS A 320 -21.84 -16.61 4.02
CA LYS A 320 -21.40 -15.27 3.64
C LYS A 320 -19.87 -15.23 3.44
N VAL A 321 -19.09 -15.85 4.33
CA VAL A 321 -17.64 -15.98 4.20
C VAL A 321 -17.27 -16.76 2.93
N ALA A 322 -17.95 -17.89 2.67
CA ALA A 322 -17.71 -18.68 1.46
C ALA A 322 -17.97 -17.87 0.18
N LEU A 323 -19.09 -17.12 0.15
CA LEU A 323 -19.44 -16.26 -0.99
C LEU A 323 -18.46 -15.10 -1.17
N LEU A 324 -17.98 -14.51 -0.08
CA LEU A 324 -16.94 -13.47 -0.13
C LEU A 324 -15.63 -14.00 -0.74
N ILE A 325 -15.19 -15.18 -0.31
CA ILE A 325 -14.00 -15.86 -0.85
C ILE A 325 -14.19 -16.14 -2.35
N GLN A 326 -15.35 -16.69 -2.73
CA GLN A 326 -15.67 -16.98 -4.12
C GLN A 326 -15.67 -15.69 -4.98
N TYR A 327 -16.27 -14.61 -4.48
CA TYR A 327 -16.31 -13.32 -5.16
C TYR A 327 -14.90 -12.76 -5.42
N LEU A 328 -14.04 -12.76 -4.40
CA LEU A 328 -12.67 -12.26 -4.53
C LEU A 328 -11.83 -13.11 -5.49
N ARG A 329 -12.03 -14.43 -5.51
CA ARG A 329 -11.39 -15.31 -6.50
C ARG A 329 -11.86 -15.00 -7.91
N GLY A 330 -13.16 -14.80 -8.11
CA GLY A 330 -13.72 -14.39 -9.41
C GLY A 330 -13.18 -13.02 -9.86
N MET A 331 -13.00 -12.08 -8.94
CA MET A 331 -12.37 -10.79 -9.24
C MET A 331 -10.91 -10.98 -9.69
N ASN A 332 -10.14 -11.90 -9.09
CA ASN A 332 -8.80 -12.22 -9.56
C ASN A 332 -8.81 -12.75 -11.01
N ASP A 333 -9.79 -13.60 -11.36
CA ASP A 333 -9.97 -14.10 -12.74
C ASP A 333 -10.25 -12.94 -13.72
N ASP A 334 -11.18 -12.05 -13.38
CA ASP A 334 -11.54 -10.88 -14.20
C ASP A 334 -10.36 -9.91 -14.40
N LEU A 335 -9.44 -9.86 -13.44
CA LEU A 335 -8.25 -9.02 -13.44
C LEU A 335 -7.01 -9.74 -14.00
N ASN A 336 -7.14 -11.00 -14.40
CA ASN A 336 -6.04 -11.85 -14.86
C ASN A 336 -4.89 -11.97 -13.84
N ILE A 337 -5.25 -12.12 -12.56
CA ILE A 337 -4.31 -12.38 -11.45
C ILE A 337 -4.37 -13.89 -11.13
N PRO A 338 -3.24 -14.58 -10.96
CA PRO A 338 -3.26 -16.00 -10.58
C PRO A 338 -3.81 -16.19 -9.16
N HIS A 339 -4.31 -17.40 -8.87
CA HIS A 339 -4.86 -17.74 -7.56
C HIS A 339 -3.81 -18.16 -6.52
N CYS A 340 -2.59 -18.44 -6.96
CA CYS A 340 -1.54 -18.97 -6.08
C CYS A 340 -0.13 -18.67 -6.61
N ILE A 341 0.85 -18.76 -5.72
CA ILE A 341 2.27 -18.53 -6.06
C ILE A 341 2.76 -19.53 -7.10
N GLY A 342 2.33 -20.80 -7.01
CA GLY A 342 2.74 -21.86 -7.94
C GLY A 342 2.33 -21.62 -9.39
N HIS A 343 1.35 -20.74 -9.63
CA HIS A 343 0.91 -20.34 -10.96
C HIS A 343 1.23 -18.87 -11.30
N TYR A 344 1.98 -18.19 -10.45
CA TYR A 344 2.42 -16.81 -10.69
C TYR A 344 3.58 -16.82 -11.69
N GLY A 345 3.30 -16.44 -12.92
CA GLY A 345 4.26 -16.47 -14.02
C GLY A 345 5.18 -15.26 -14.10
N PRO A 346 6.18 -15.31 -15.02
CA PRO A 346 7.20 -14.26 -15.16
C PRO A 346 6.65 -12.85 -15.41
N ASP A 347 5.53 -12.76 -16.11
CA ASP A 347 4.86 -11.49 -16.39
C ASP A 347 3.80 -11.12 -15.36
N SER A 348 3.79 -11.79 -14.20
CA SER A 348 2.76 -11.68 -13.17
C SER A 348 1.34 -12.04 -13.66
N TYR A 349 1.26 -12.89 -14.66
CA TYR A 349 0.03 -13.48 -15.18
C TYR A 349 -0.02 -14.97 -14.87
N PRO A 350 -1.20 -15.58 -14.86
CA PRO A 350 -1.32 -17.04 -14.69
C PRO A 350 -0.48 -17.80 -15.70
N ALA A 351 0.27 -18.82 -15.25
CA ALA A 351 1.08 -19.68 -16.06
C ALA A 351 0.92 -21.15 -15.62
N GLU A 352 1.16 -22.11 -16.54
CA GLU A 352 1.12 -23.54 -16.20
C GLU A 352 2.22 -23.92 -15.20
N GLN A 353 3.37 -23.27 -15.30
CA GLN A 353 4.47 -23.40 -14.35
C GLN A 353 4.79 -22.04 -13.76
N GLY A 354 4.79 -21.97 -12.43
CA GLY A 354 5.05 -20.74 -11.69
C GLY A 354 6.50 -20.27 -11.82
N PHE A 355 6.66 -19.02 -11.45
CA PHE A 355 7.93 -18.29 -11.40
C PHE A 355 8.82 -18.78 -10.25
N VAL A 356 8.21 -19.18 -9.13
CA VAL A 356 8.89 -19.68 -7.95
C VAL A 356 8.91 -21.20 -7.96
N PRO A 357 10.08 -21.86 -8.10
CA PRO A 357 10.17 -23.31 -8.03
C PRO A 357 9.77 -23.85 -6.65
N GLU A 358 9.06 -24.96 -6.63
CA GLU A 358 8.55 -25.58 -5.39
C GLU A 358 9.65 -25.87 -4.36
N ASN A 359 10.76 -26.44 -4.80
CA ASN A 359 11.87 -26.75 -3.91
C ASN A 359 12.47 -25.50 -3.25
N VAL A 360 12.55 -24.39 -3.98
CA VAL A 360 13.03 -23.09 -3.47
C VAL A 360 12.03 -22.51 -2.48
N PHE A 361 10.74 -22.57 -2.79
CA PHE A 361 9.69 -22.14 -1.88
C PHE A 361 9.75 -22.93 -0.57
N LEU A 362 9.81 -24.26 -0.62
CA LEU A 362 9.85 -25.11 0.57
C LEU A 362 11.11 -24.91 1.41
N GLU A 363 12.26 -24.68 0.78
CA GLU A 363 13.50 -24.36 1.48
C GLU A 363 13.41 -23.07 2.31
N ARG A 364 12.78 -22.03 1.75
CA ARG A 364 12.70 -20.69 2.36
C ARG A 364 11.48 -20.50 3.25
N LEU A 365 10.50 -21.38 3.17
CA LEU A 365 9.23 -21.31 3.87
C LEU A 365 9.35 -21.05 5.38
N PRO A 366 10.22 -21.74 6.16
CA PRO A 366 10.31 -21.51 7.60
C PRO A 366 10.77 -20.10 7.95
N GLU A 367 11.71 -19.56 7.17
CA GLU A 367 12.22 -18.20 7.38
C GLU A 367 11.19 -17.14 6.96
N ILE A 368 10.51 -17.33 5.82
CA ILE A 368 9.43 -16.45 5.39
C ILE A 368 8.33 -16.40 6.45
N ALA A 369 7.90 -17.56 6.96
CA ALA A 369 6.86 -17.65 7.99
C ALA A 369 7.27 -16.94 9.29
N LYS A 370 8.49 -17.16 9.75
CA LYS A 370 9.05 -16.49 10.94
C LYS A 370 9.06 -14.97 10.77
N ASN A 371 9.51 -14.49 9.62
CA ASN A 371 9.59 -13.07 9.33
C ASN A 371 8.20 -12.44 9.16
N ALA A 372 7.22 -13.17 8.60
CA ALA A 372 5.83 -12.73 8.50
C ALA A 372 5.18 -12.57 9.89
N ILE A 373 5.43 -13.51 10.80
CA ILE A 373 4.94 -13.41 12.20
C ILE A 373 5.54 -12.18 12.90
N ALA A 374 6.81 -11.88 12.64
CA ALA A 374 7.50 -10.73 13.23
C ALA A 374 7.16 -9.39 12.56
N ASP A 375 6.42 -9.39 11.46
CA ASP A 375 5.99 -8.17 10.77
C ASP A 375 5.00 -7.37 11.62
N ALA A 376 5.11 -6.04 11.57
CA ALA A 376 4.25 -5.14 12.35
C ALA A 376 2.75 -5.33 12.08
N CYS A 377 2.38 -5.69 10.84
CA CYS A 377 0.98 -5.89 10.45
C CYS A 377 0.34 -7.12 11.13
N THR A 378 1.13 -8.12 11.52
CA THR A 378 0.62 -9.33 12.18
C THR A 378 -0.04 -9.02 13.51
N GLY A 379 0.48 -8.04 14.25
CA GLY A 379 -0.03 -7.70 15.60
C GLY A 379 -1.49 -7.29 15.65
N SER A 380 -2.05 -6.77 14.57
CA SER A 380 -3.46 -6.36 14.45
C SER A 380 -4.36 -7.37 13.75
N ASN A 381 -3.83 -8.52 13.32
CA ASN A 381 -4.65 -9.58 12.73
C ASN A 381 -5.58 -10.22 13.78
N PRO A 382 -6.85 -10.47 13.47
CA PRO A 382 -7.81 -10.99 14.47
C PRO A 382 -7.44 -12.37 15.02
N ARG A 383 -6.83 -13.24 14.21
CA ARG A 383 -6.33 -14.54 14.64
C ARG A 383 -4.82 -14.59 14.51
N GLN A 384 -4.12 -14.74 15.65
CA GLN A 384 -2.66 -14.75 15.66
C GLN A 384 -2.13 -16.15 15.26
N PRO A 385 -1.32 -16.25 14.19
CA PRO A 385 -0.79 -17.53 13.74
C PRO A 385 0.41 -17.99 14.57
N THR A 386 0.49 -19.29 14.83
CA THR A 386 1.74 -19.94 15.22
C THR A 386 2.67 -20.09 14.01
N GLN A 387 3.95 -20.45 14.24
CA GLN A 387 4.91 -20.75 13.17
C GLN A 387 4.37 -21.85 12.24
N GLU A 388 3.84 -22.92 12.82
CA GLU A 388 3.27 -24.04 12.05
C GLU A 388 2.06 -23.62 11.20
N GLU A 389 1.14 -22.83 11.77
CA GLU A 389 -0.03 -22.34 11.06
C GLU A 389 0.36 -21.39 9.91
N MET A 390 1.34 -20.50 10.13
CA MET A 390 1.83 -19.60 9.09
C MET A 390 2.47 -20.37 7.94
N GLU A 391 3.27 -21.41 8.23
CA GLU A 391 3.84 -22.28 7.19
C GLU A 391 2.76 -23.02 6.41
N LYS A 392 1.74 -23.56 7.09
CA LYS A 392 0.58 -24.19 6.44
C LYS A 392 -0.17 -23.21 5.55
N LEU A 393 -0.42 -22.01 6.04
CA LEU A 393 -1.13 -20.97 5.30
C LEU A 393 -0.37 -20.54 4.04
N LEU A 394 0.94 -20.34 4.15
CA LEU A 394 1.81 -20.07 3.00
C LEU A 394 1.81 -21.22 1.98
N LYS A 395 1.76 -22.48 2.43
CA LYS A 395 1.58 -23.63 1.54
C LYS A 395 0.23 -23.59 0.82
N CYS A 396 -0.86 -23.25 1.52
CA CYS A 396 -2.16 -23.06 0.87
C CYS A 396 -2.12 -21.97 -0.19
N CYS A 397 -1.34 -20.89 0.03
CA CYS A 397 -1.13 -19.84 -0.96
C CYS A 397 -0.23 -20.28 -2.13
N TYR A 398 0.66 -21.25 -1.92
CA TYR A 398 1.52 -21.76 -3.00
C TYR A 398 0.79 -22.76 -3.89
N TYR A 399 0.04 -23.71 -3.28
CA TYR A 399 -0.58 -24.83 -4.00
C TYR A 399 -2.06 -24.60 -4.36
N ASP A 400 -2.65 -23.48 -3.97
CA ASP A 400 -4.09 -23.21 -4.06
C ASP A 400 -4.97 -24.23 -3.32
N THR A 401 -4.50 -24.77 -2.20
CA THR A 401 -5.28 -25.69 -1.38
C THR A 401 -6.20 -24.96 -0.41
N GLU A 402 -7.22 -25.64 0.09
CA GLU A 402 -8.14 -25.11 1.12
C GLU A 402 -7.43 -24.91 2.46
N VAL A 403 -7.97 -23.98 3.26
CA VAL A 403 -7.53 -23.73 4.64
C VAL A 403 -8.55 -24.37 5.59
N ASP A 404 -8.17 -25.48 6.22
CA ASP A 404 -9.04 -26.30 7.07
C ASP A 404 -8.63 -26.37 8.55
N PHE A 405 -7.62 -25.57 8.95
CA PHE A 405 -7.04 -25.54 10.30
C PHE A 405 -7.26 -24.22 11.06
#